data_ec4e24a5274e0899cc24161567ca9f3a
#
_entry.id   ec4e24a5274e0899cc24161567ca9f3a
#
_cell.length_a   1.000
_cell.length_b   1.000
_cell.length_c   1.000
_cell.angle_alpha   90.00
_cell.angle_beta   90.00
_cell.angle_gamma   90.00
#
_symmetry.space_group_name_H-M   'P 1'
#
loop_
_entity.id
_entity.type
_entity.pdbx_description
1 polymer ?
#
loop_
_entity_poly.entity_id
_entity_poly.type
_entity_poly.pdbx_seq_one_letter_code
_entity_poly.pdbx_strand_id
1 'polypeptide(L)' 'DARLDVFLTDKTGQTRSQIKKAILNGQVLINGKKAKVHQFLRLNDKIDIIAKAEAQKLFS' A
#
# COMPACT_ATOMS: atom_id res chain seq x y z
N ASP A 1 -9.87 -4.58 13.73
CA ASP A 1 -9.68 -3.92 12.45
C ASP A 1 -8.68 -2.82 12.59
N ALA A 2 -7.88 -2.61 11.63
CA ALA A 2 -6.88 -1.56 11.62
C ALA A 2 -6.98 -0.77 10.33
N ARG A 3 -6.64 0.51 10.43
CA ARG A 3 -6.67 1.32 9.22
C ARG A 3 -5.45 0.99 8.39
N LEU A 4 -5.65 0.92 7.09
CA LEU A 4 -4.57 0.53 6.19
C LEU A 4 -3.41 1.51 6.26
N ASP A 5 -3.68 2.80 6.28
CA ASP A 5 -2.61 3.78 6.29
C ASP A 5 -1.79 3.68 7.57
N VAL A 6 -2.44 3.46 8.70
CA VAL A 6 -1.74 3.34 9.95
C VAL A 6 -0.91 2.06 9.97
N PHE A 7 -1.49 0.98 9.47
CA PHE A 7 -0.78 -0.30 9.45
C PHE A 7 0.45 -0.20 8.57
N LEU A 8 0.34 0.39 7.41
CA LEU A 8 1.48 0.47 6.50
C LEU A 8 2.53 1.44 7.02
N THR A 9 2.12 2.51 7.67
CA THR A 9 3.08 3.44 8.23
C THR A 9 3.91 2.72 9.29
N ASP A 10 3.28 1.88 10.08
CA ASP A 10 4.00 1.15 11.11
C ASP A 10 4.89 0.08 10.49
N LYS A 11 4.44 -0.59 9.45
CA LYS A 11 5.22 -1.67 8.87
C LYS A 11 6.38 -1.19 8.01
N THR A 12 6.18 -0.12 7.27
CA THR A 12 7.20 0.32 6.34
C THR A 12 8.04 1.46 6.88
N GLY A 13 7.56 2.14 7.92
CA GLY A 13 8.28 3.28 8.44
C GLY A 13 8.14 4.52 7.61
N GLN A 14 7.28 4.51 6.62
CA GLN A 14 7.10 5.68 5.79
C GLN A 14 6.05 6.62 6.37
N THR A 15 6.00 7.84 5.89
CA THR A 15 5.02 8.79 6.39
C THR A 15 3.66 8.48 5.81
N ARG A 16 2.62 9.02 6.44
CA ARG A 16 1.28 8.79 5.94
C ARG A 16 1.13 9.36 4.55
N SER A 17 1.78 10.48 4.26
CA SER A 17 1.68 11.06 2.94
C SER A 17 2.22 10.12 1.88
N GLN A 18 3.33 9.47 2.16
CA GLN A 18 3.88 8.53 1.21
C GLN A 18 3.00 7.30 1.06
N ILE A 19 2.43 6.83 2.16
CA ILE A 19 1.53 5.69 2.11
C ILE A 19 0.30 6.06 1.30
N LYS A 20 -0.23 7.26 1.50
CA LYS A 20 -1.40 7.66 0.76
C LYS A 20 -1.10 7.72 -0.73
N LYS A 21 0.06 8.23 -1.11
CA LYS A 21 0.40 8.28 -2.51
C LYS A 21 0.52 6.88 -3.09
N ALA A 22 1.12 5.97 -2.35
CA ALA A 22 1.25 4.60 -2.84
C ALA A 22 -0.12 3.98 -3.07
N ILE A 23 -1.05 4.21 -2.16
CA ILE A 23 -2.38 3.66 -2.32
C ILE A 23 -3.06 4.28 -3.54
N LEU A 24 -2.94 5.58 -3.71
CA LEU A 24 -3.58 6.23 -4.83
C LEU A 24 -2.97 5.82 -6.16
N ASN A 25 -1.70 5.47 -6.16
CA ASN A 25 -1.05 5.03 -7.37
C ASN A 25 -1.31 3.56 -7.67
N GLY A 26 -2.05 2.90 -6.81
CA GLY A 26 -2.32 1.49 -7.03
C GLY A 26 -1.16 0.58 -6.68
N GLN A 27 -0.24 1.05 -5.86
CA GLN A 27 0.89 0.23 -5.48
C GLN A 27 0.61 -0.64 -4.27
N VAL A 28 -0.51 -0.48 -3.64
CA VAL A 28 -0.89 -1.29 -2.50
C VAL A 28 -2.11 -2.10 -2.88
N LEU A 29 -2.01 -3.41 -2.74
CA LEU A 29 -3.11 -4.29 -3.08
C LEU A 29 -3.54 -5.07 -1.86
N ILE A 30 -4.83 -5.29 -1.74
CA ILE A 30 -5.37 -6.11 -0.67
C ILE A 30 -6.16 -7.22 -1.32
N ASN A 31 -5.74 -8.44 -1.06
CA ASN A 31 -6.37 -9.61 -1.66
C ASN A 31 -6.36 -9.53 -3.19
N GLY A 32 -5.32 -8.92 -3.73
CA GLY A 32 -5.19 -8.82 -5.18
C GLY A 32 -5.94 -7.66 -5.80
N LYS A 33 -6.56 -6.81 -4.98
CA LYS A 33 -7.29 -5.67 -5.50
C LYS A 33 -6.70 -4.39 -4.99
N LYS A 34 -6.82 -3.32 -5.74
CA LYS A 34 -6.26 -2.05 -5.33
C LYS A 34 -6.88 -1.57 -4.03
N ALA A 35 -6.07 -1.13 -3.13
CA ALA A 35 -6.54 -0.67 -1.84
C ALA A 35 -7.03 0.77 -1.92
N LYS A 36 -7.77 1.18 -0.92
CA LYS A 36 -8.27 2.54 -0.85
C LYS A 36 -7.64 3.23 0.34
N VAL A 37 -7.56 4.56 0.29
CA VAL A 37 -6.92 5.31 1.33
C VAL A 37 -7.57 5.11 2.67
N HIS A 38 -8.88 4.98 2.69
CA HIS A 38 -9.61 4.83 3.94
C HIS A 38 -9.98 3.39 4.24
N GLN A 39 -9.32 2.46 3.61
CA GLN A 39 -9.69 1.08 3.79
C GLN A 39 -9.25 0.56 5.14
N PHE A 40 -10.04 -0.33 5.71
CA PHE A 40 -9.67 -1.00 6.95
C PHE A 40 -9.23 -2.43 6.65
N LEU A 41 -8.33 -2.93 7.46
CA LEU A 41 -7.83 -4.28 7.29
C LEU A 41 -8.49 -5.22 8.26
N ARG A 42 -8.63 -6.46 7.82
CA ARG A 42 -9.16 -7.50 8.67
C ARG A 42 -8.12 -8.58 8.83
N LEU A 43 -8.38 -9.50 9.72
CA LEU A 43 -7.38 -10.51 10.01
C LEU A 43 -6.93 -11.33 8.84
N ASN A 44 -7.79 -11.64 7.94
CA ASN A 44 -7.43 -12.51 6.83
C ASN A 44 -7.06 -11.76 5.56
N ASP A 45 -6.89 -10.48 5.63
CA ASP A 45 -6.57 -9.71 4.44
C ASP A 45 -5.10 -9.85 4.12
N LYS A 46 -4.79 -10.03 2.85
CA LYS A 46 -3.42 -10.10 2.41
C LYS A 46 -3.05 -8.80 1.77
N ILE A 47 -1.92 -8.23 2.15
CA ILE A 47 -1.47 -6.97 1.61
C ILE A 47 -0.26 -7.18 0.76
N ASP A 48 -0.29 -6.68 -0.47
CA ASP A 48 0.84 -6.73 -1.35
C ASP A 48 1.25 -5.31 -1.67
N ILE A 49 2.51 -5.00 -1.56
CA ILE A 49 3.02 -3.68 -1.90
C ILE A 49 3.91 -3.81 -3.11
N ILE A 50 3.56 -3.11 -4.18
CA ILE A 50 4.32 -3.17 -5.40
C ILE A 50 5.33 -2.06 -5.34
N ALA A 51 6.55 -2.42 -5.20
CA ALA A 51 7.52 -1.43 -5.06
C ALA A 51 7.97 -0.83 -6.28
N LYS A 52 7.80 -1.19 -7.23
CA LYS A 52 8.28 -0.74 -8.14
C LYS A 52 8.20 -0.25 -9.26
N ALA A 53 7.48 0.32 -9.34
CA ALA A 53 7.34 1.00 -10.54
C ALA A 53 8.61 1.52 -11.04
N GLU A 54 9.38 2.10 -10.23
CA GLU A 54 10.52 2.67 -10.75
C GLU A 54 11.45 1.65 -11.15
N ALA A 55 11.37 0.54 -10.64
CA ALA A 55 12.25 -0.48 -11.06
C ALA A 55 12.10 -0.74 -12.48
N GLN A 56 10.92 -0.67 -13.04
CA GLN A 56 10.75 -0.94 -14.31
C GLN A 56 11.21 0.11 -15.13
N LYS A 57 11.20 1.27 -14.73
CA LYS A 57 11.60 2.24 -15.57
C LYS A 57 12.98 2.13 -15.87
N LEU A 58 13.77 1.47 -15.12
CA LEU A 58 15.09 1.39 -15.34
C LEU A 58 15.46 0.91 -16.59
N PHE A 59 14.74 0.04 -17.16
CA PHE A 59 15.10 -0.38 -18.34
C PHE A 59 14.56 0.27 -19.36
N SER A 60 13.74 1.06 -19.16
CA SER A 60 13.20 1.68 -20.31
C SER A 60 14.11 2.66 -20.85
#